data_93e374aedb25dfba95ead3b7f24efc70
#
_entry.id   93e374aedb25dfba95ead3b7f24efc70
#
_cell.length_a   1.000
_cell.length_b   1.000
_cell.length_c   1.000
_cell.angle_alpha   90.00
_cell.angle_beta   90.00
_cell.angle_gamma   90.00
#
_symmetry.space_group_name_H-M   'P 1'
#
loop_
_entity.id
_entity.type
_entity.pdbx_description
1 polymer ?
#
loop_
_entity_poly.entity_id
_entity_poly.type
_entity_poly.pdbx_seq_one_letter_code
_entity_poly.pdbx_strand_id
1 'polypeptide(L)'
;QVREVPLVHRPDLRLNAPLDLVLGAQIGQFSGQSLFDVFNSPWTLDSRADRMGIRLLGKALQYQGRPMISEGIPLGAVQVPPDGQPIVLLNDRQTIGGYPRLGALTPLALARLAQCLPGAQVRLRPVVQEVAHREHVEYLQRFSIR
;
A
#
# COMPACT_ATOMS: atom_id res chain seq x y z
N GLN A 1 -19.62 -11.88 -26.04
CA GLN A 1 -20.20 -12.24 -24.76
C GLN A 1 -19.18 -12.05 -23.63
N VAL A 2 -19.56 -11.28 -22.64
CA VAL A 2 -18.70 -11.07 -21.49
C VAL A 2 -18.77 -12.29 -20.59
N ARG A 3 -17.61 -12.86 -20.32
CA ARG A 3 -17.52 -14.01 -19.42
C ARG A 3 -17.48 -13.52 -17.97
N GLU A 4 -18.47 -13.90 -17.20
CA GLU A 4 -18.54 -13.53 -15.82
C GLU A 4 -17.61 -14.41 -14.97
N VAL A 5 -16.74 -13.78 -14.16
CA VAL A 5 -15.86 -14.49 -13.23
C VAL A 5 -16.69 -14.92 -12.03
N PRO A 6 -16.60 -16.20 -11.59
CA PRO A 6 -17.30 -16.62 -10.39
C PRO A 6 -16.95 -15.77 -9.19
N LEU A 7 -17.93 -15.47 -8.34
CA LEU A 7 -17.75 -14.57 -7.21
C LEU A 7 -16.60 -14.97 -6.29
N VAL A 8 -16.45 -16.28 -6.06
CA VAL A 8 -15.40 -16.84 -5.20
C VAL A 8 -13.99 -16.58 -5.76
N HIS A 9 -13.84 -16.33 -7.06
CA HIS A 9 -12.55 -16.11 -7.70
C HIS A 9 -12.31 -14.64 -8.05
N ARG A 10 -13.26 -13.74 -7.77
CA ARG A 10 -13.10 -12.32 -8.07
C ARG A 10 -12.16 -11.67 -7.07
N PRO A 11 -11.33 -10.69 -7.52
CA PRO A 11 -10.59 -9.87 -6.58
C PRO A 11 -11.55 -9.18 -5.61
N ASP A 12 -11.15 -9.08 -4.36
CA ASP A 12 -11.93 -8.33 -3.37
C ASP A 12 -11.62 -6.84 -3.54
N LEU A 13 -12.55 -6.10 -4.16
CA LEU A 13 -12.42 -4.66 -4.37
C LEU A 13 -13.27 -3.83 -3.40
N ARG A 14 -13.82 -4.45 -2.36
CA ARG A 14 -14.61 -3.73 -1.37
C ARG A 14 -13.74 -2.77 -0.58
N LEU A 15 -14.25 -1.54 -0.39
CA LEU A 15 -13.49 -0.46 0.27
C LEU A 15 -13.21 -0.74 1.74
N ASN A 16 -14.03 -1.54 2.40
CA ASN A 16 -13.87 -1.87 3.81
C ASN A 16 -12.89 -3.01 4.08
N ALA A 17 -12.43 -3.71 3.07
CA ALA A 17 -11.43 -4.75 3.22
C ALA A 17 -10.03 -4.15 3.37
N PRO A 18 -9.16 -4.68 4.24
CA PRO A 18 -7.82 -4.16 4.41
C PRO A 18 -6.99 -4.24 3.13
N LEU A 19 -6.08 -3.29 2.97
CA LEU A 19 -5.10 -3.27 1.88
C LEU A 19 -3.83 -3.96 2.35
N ASP A 20 -3.39 -4.96 1.60
CA ASP A 20 -2.20 -5.73 1.95
C ASP A 20 -0.94 -4.93 1.66
N LEU A 21 -0.12 -4.76 2.69
CA LEU A 21 1.16 -4.07 2.62
C LEU A 21 2.27 -5.09 2.85
N VAL A 22 3.12 -5.30 1.83
CA VAL A 22 4.32 -6.11 1.98
C VAL A 22 5.35 -5.30 2.76
N LEU A 23 5.79 -5.83 3.90
CA LEU A 23 6.69 -5.09 4.79
C LEU A 23 8.05 -4.86 4.14
N GLY A 24 8.57 -3.63 4.26
CA GLY A 24 9.85 -3.24 3.71
C GLY A 24 11.00 -3.35 4.71
N ALA A 25 12.21 -3.11 4.22
CA ALA A 25 13.43 -3.25 5.02
C ALA A 25 13.50 -2.26 6.19
N GLN A 26 12.87 -1.08 6.07
CA GLN A 26 12.90 -0.06 7.11
C GLN A 26 11.77 -0.19 8.13
N ILE A 27 10.92 -1.21 8.02
CA ILE A 27 9.75 -1.33 8.89
C ILE A 27 10.10 -1.34 10.37
N GLY A 28 11.19 -2.00 10.76
CA GLY A 28 11.62 -2.09 12.15
C GLY A 28 12.22 -0.80 12.72
N GLN A 29 12.41 0.24 11.91
CA GLN A 29 12.97 1.51 12.33
C GLN A 29 11.91 2.56 12.65
N PHE A 30 10.64 2.22 12.51
CA PHE A 30 9.54 3.03 13.00
C PHE A 30 9.30 2.71 14.48
N SER A 31 8.75 3.66 15.23
CA SER A 31 8.46 3.41 16.65
C SER A 31 7.42 2.29 16.79
N GLY A 32 7.45 1.60 17.94
CA GLY A 32 6.46 0.55 18.20
C GLY A 32 5.03 1.07 18.18
N GLN A 33 4.81 2.27 18.69
CA GLN A 33 3.49 2.90 18.65
C GLN A 33 3.08 3.19 17.21
N SER A 34 4.00 3.66 16.35
CA SER A 34 3.72 3.91 14.94
C SER A 34 3.35 2.64 14.22
N LEU A 35 4.06 1.54 14.46
CA LEU A 35 3.74 0.24 13.84
C LEU A 35 2.37 -0.27 14.28
N PHE A 36 2.05 -0.10 15.55
CA PHE A 36 0.72 -0.44 16.04
C PHE A 36 -0.35 0.40 15.32
N ASP A 37 -0.13 1.71 15.26
CA ASP A 37 -1.10 2.64 14.67
C ASP A 37 -1.30 2.41 13.17
N VAL A 38 -0.23 2.12 12.44
CA VAL A 38 -0.34 1.96 10.99
C VAL A 38 -1.26 0.81 10.61
N PHE A 39 -1.29 -0.27 11.40
CA PHE A 39 -2.09 -1.45 11.10
C PHE A 39 -3.39 -1.54 11.89
N ASN A 40 -3.61 -0.67 12.87
CA ASN A 40 -4.79 -0.73 13.74
C ASN A 40 -5.65 0.55 13.71
N SER A 41 -5.26 1.51 12.90
CA SER A 41 -6.01 2.75 12.76
C SER A 41 -6.45 2.95 11.31
N PRO A 42 -7.61 3.60 11.08
CA PRO A 42 -8.02 3.92 9.72
C PRO A 42 -7.20 5.07 9.16
N TRP A 43 -7.03 5.06 7.84
CA TRP A 43 -6.39 6.12 7.08
C TRP A 43 -7.40 6.75 6.15
N THR A 44 -7.42 8.06 6.07
CA THR A 44 -8.32 8.80 5.19
C THR A 44 -7.55 9.24 3.95
N LEU A 45 -8.10 8.95 2.77
CA LEU A 45 -7.49 9.39 1.52
C LEU A 45 -7.59 10.90 1.39
N ASP A 46 -6.43 11.56 1.17
CA ASP A 46 -6.39 13.00 0.93
C ASP A 46 -7.12 13.32 -0.38
N SER A 47 -7.88 14.41 -0.38
CA SER A 47 -8.58 14.89 -1.57
C SER A 47 -7.63 15.39 -2.65
N ARG A 48 -6.35 15.58 -2.34
CA ARG A 48 -5.31 16.06 -3.26
C ARG A 48 -4.52 14.94 -3.92
N ALA A 49 -5.10 13.74 -3.99
CA ALA A 49 -4.46 12.64 -4.71
C ALA A 49 -4.27 13.00 -6.18
N ASP A 50 -3.12 12.62 -6.73
CA ASP A 50 -2.80 12.80 -8.14
C ASP A 50 -2.13 11.54 -8.70
N ARG A 51 -1.58 11.63 -9.92
CA ARG A 51 -0.96 10.48 -10.58
C ARG A 51 0.41 10.11 -10.00
N MET A 52 0.99 10.96 -9.17
CA MET A 52 2.26 10.70 -8.50
C MET A 52 2.06 9.89 -7.22
N GLY A 53 0.96 10.13 -6.49
CA GLY A 53 0.73 9.43 -5.24
C GLY A 53 -0.58 9.79 -4.56
N ILE A 54 -0.97 8.93 -3.63
CA ILE A 54 -2.13 9.11 -2.79
C ILE A 54 -1.67 9.24 -1.35
N ARG A 55 -1.95 10.38 -0.74
CA ARG A 55 -1.58 10.65 0.64
C ARG A 55 -2.63 10.08 1.58
N LEU A 56 -2.17 9.37 2.60
CA LEU A 56 -3.05 8.81 3.63
C LEU A 56 -2.93 9.67 4.90
N LEU A 57 -4.06 10.15 5.39
CA LEU A 57 -4.12 11.02 6.55
C LEU A 57 -4.57 10.24 7.77
N GLY A 58 -3.85 10.39 8.86
CA GLY A 58 -4.14 9.72 10.13
C GLY A 58 -3.12 10.10 11.19
N LYS A 59 -2.86 9.19 12.11
CA LYS A 59 -1.87 9.43 13.15
C LYS A 59 -0.47 9.51 12.53
N ALA A 60 0.29 10.55 12.86
CA ALA A 60 1.63 10.74 12.33
C ALA A 60 2.55 9.60 12.78
N LEU A 61 3.25 9.00 11.83
CA LEU A 61 4.19 7.92 12.10
C LEU A 61 5.58 8.50 12.41
N GLN A 62 6.30 7.86 13.33
CA GLN A 62 7.62 8.31 13.74
C GLN A 62 8.69 7.32 13.29
N TYR A 63 9.57 7.80 12.43
CA TYR A 63 10.73 7.05 11.98
C TYR A 63 11.91 7.36 12.91
N GLN A 64 12.54 6.31 13.44
CA GLN A 64 13.65 6.43 14.40
C GLN A 64 14.97 5.95 13.80
N GLY A 65 14.99 5.65 12.51
CA GLY A 65 16.18 5.14 11.84
C GLY A 65 17.13 6.25 11.40
N ARG A 66 18.18 5.82 10.72
CA ARG A 66 19.15 6.74 10.11
C ARG A 66 18.55 7.44 8.90
N PRO A 67 19.10 8.61 8.52
CA PRO A 67 18.69 9.22 7.25
C PRO A 67 18.85 8.24 6.10
N MET A 68 17.86 8.24 5.21
CA MET A 68 17.85 7.32 4.10
C MET A 68 18.74 7.81 2.97
N ILE A 69 19.42 6.86 2.31
CA ILE A 69 20.09 7.13 1.04
C ILE A 69 19.04 7.03 -0.06
N SER A 70 19.15 7.90 -1.07
CA SER A 70 18.24 7.84 -2.22
C SER A 70 18.39 6.50 -2.93
N GLU A 71 17.27 5.85 -3.20
CA GLU A 71 17.23 4.56 -3.88
C GLU A 71 15.99 4.46 -4.76
N GLY A 72 15.95 3.43 -5.61
CA GLY A 72 14.84 3.20 -6.52
C GLY A 72 13.52 3.02 -5.80
N ILE A 73 12.45 3.60 -6.35
CA ILE A 73 11.12 3.56 -5.75
C ILE A 73 10.20 2.69 -6.60
N PRO A 74 9.77 1.52 -6.09
CA PRO A 74 8.84 0.68 -6.83
C PRO A 74 7.41 1.27 -6.82
N LEU A 75 6.61 0.87 -7.81
CA LEU A 75 5.19 1.18 -7.84
C LEU A 75 4.50 0.62 -6.60
N GLY A 76 3.63 1.40 -6.01
CA GLY A 76 2.90 1.00 -4.80
C GLY A 76 3.69 1.14 -3.51
N ALA A 77 4.94 1.60 -3.57
CA ALA A 77 5.72 1.88 -2.38
C ALA A 77 5.00 2.87 -1.47
N VAL A 78 5.08 2.64 -0.16
CA VAL A 78 4.47 3.51 0.83
C VAL A 78 5.57 4.22 1.59
N GLN A 79 5.79 5.48 1.25
CA GLN A 79 6.81 6.33 1.87
C GLN A 79 6.23 7.14 3.02
N VAL A 80 7.08 7.47 3.99
CA VAL A 80 6.69 8.31 5.12
C VAL A 80 7.58 9.54 5.17
N PRO A 81 7.11 10.68 4.62
CA PRO A 81 7.82 11.96 4.73
C PRO A 81 7.90 12.45 6.18
N PRO A 82 8.65 13.54 6.44
CA PRO A 82 8.82 14.03 7.83
C PRO A 82 7.55 14.38 8.58
N ASP A 83 6.44 14.68 7.88
CA ASP A 83 5.15 14.95 8.53
C ASP A 83 4.48 13.69 9.08
N GLY A 84 5.03 12.51 8.80
CA GLY A 84 4.52 11.24 9.31
C GLY A 84 3.30 10.70 8.59
N GLN A 85 2.85 11.34 7.51
CA GLN A 85 1.67 10.90 6.74
C GLN A 85 2.11 10.06 5.55
N PRO A 86 1.71 8.77 5.49
CA PRO A 86 2.14 7.90 4.40
C PRO A 86 1.66 8.39 3.03
N ILE A 87 2.48 8.14 2.01
CA ILE A 87 2.13 8.39 0.62
C ILE A 87 2.30 7.09 -0.16
N VAL A 88 1.24 6.64 -0.82
CA VAL A 88 1.28 5.49 -1.73
C VAL A 88 1.67 6.00 -3.11
N LEU A 89 2.78 5.51 -3.64
CA LEU A 89 3.35 6.03 -4.88
C LEU A 89 2.80 5.32 -6.11
N LEU A 90 2.38 6.11 -7.08
CA LEU A 90 1.67 5.66 -8.28
C LEU A 90 2.56 5.75 -9.53
N ASN A 91 1.95 5.61 -10.70
CA ASN A 91 2.68 5.48 -11.98
C ASN A 91 3.58 6.67 -12.31
N ASP A 92 3.13 7.90 -12.02
CA ASP A 92 3.89 9.11 -12.33
C ASP A 92 4.79 9.55 -11.18
N ARG A 93 5.08 8.64 -10.23
CA ARG A 93 5.97 8.93 -9.10
C ARG A 93 7.38 9.23 -9.57
N GLN A 94 8.12 9.91 -8.71
CA GLN A 94 9.58 9.97 -8.87
C GLN A 94 10.14 8.56 -8.71
N THR A 95 11.13 8.22 -9.53
CA THR A 95 11.71 6.87 -9.53
C THR A 95 12.87 6.70 -8.55
N ILE A 96 13.32 7.79 -7.95
CA ILE A 96 14.38 7.80 -6.92
C ILE A 96 13.92 8.69 -5.78
N GLY A 97 14.08 8.22 -4.55
CA GLY A 97 13.74 9.01 -3.36
C GLY A 97 14.39 8.46 -2.12
N GLY A 98 14.47 9.30 -1.09
CA GLY A 98 15.16 8.99 0.15
C GLY A 98 14.30 9.00 1.40
N TYR A 99 12.98 9.04 1.29
CA TYR A 99 12.13 8.90 2.46
C TYR A 99 12.04 7.44 2.88
N PRO A 100 11.93 7.17 4.21
CA PRO A 100 11.74 5.81 4.67
C PRO A 100 10.45 5.20 4.15
N ARG A 101 10.46 3.89 3.94
CA ARG A 101 9.30 3.16 3.42
C ARG A 101 8.80 2.16 4.45
N LEU A 102 7.47 2.11 4.61
CA LEU A 102 6.82 1.02 5.35
C LEU A 102 6.92 -0.29 4.58
N GLY A 103 6.86 -0.20 3.27
CA GLY A 103 6.85 -1.34 2.38
C GLY A 103 6.20 -0.96 1.06
N ALA A 104 5.46 -1.88 0.47
CA ALA A 104 4.72 -1.61 -0.77
C ALA A 104 3.39 -2.36 -0.75
N LEU A 105 2.34 -1.72 -1.27
CA LEU A 105 1.06 -2.39 -1.45
C LEU A 105 1.20 -3.49 -2.50
N THR A 106 0.47 -4.58 -2.30
CA THR A 106 0.37 -5.61 -3.33
C THR A 106 -0.35 -5.04 -4.56
N PRO A 107 -0.15 -5.63 -5.75
CA PRO A 107 -0.88 -5.17 -6.94
C PRO A 107 -2.39 -5.14 -6.75
N LEU A 108 -2.96 -6.13 -6.06
CA LEU A 108 -4.39 -6.18 -5.79
C LEU A 108 -4.81 -5.04 -4.86
N ALA A 109 -4.06 -4.79 -3.79
CA ALA A 109 -4.34 -3.69 -2.87
C ALA A 109 -4.27 -2.34 -3.59
N LEU A 110 -3.28 -2.17 -4.46
CA LEU A 110 -3.13 -0.94 -5.24
C LEU A 110 -4.32 -0.74 -6.19
N ALA A 111 -4.79 -1.80 -6.83
CA ALA A 111 -5.96 -1.75 -7.69
C ALA A 111 -7.22 -1.35 -6.90
N ARG A 112 -7.37 -1.88 -5.69
CA ARG A 112 -8.49 -1.53 -4.81
C ARG A 112 -8.42 -0.07 -4.36
N LEU A 113 -7.22 0.39 -4.01
CA LEU A 113 -7.02 1.79 -3.62
C LEU A 113 -7.40 2.73 -4.76
N ALA A 114 -7.09 2.36 -5.99
CA ALA A 114 -7.43 3.15 -7.18
C ALA A 114 -8.95 3.30 -7.37
N GLN A 115 -9.77 2.42 -6.79
CA GLN A 115 -11.23 2.52 -6.83
C GLN A 115 -11.79 3.42 -5.73
N CYS A 116 -10.98 3.82 -4.77
CA CYS A 116 -11.44 4.62 -3.66
C CYS A 116 -11.62 6.08 -4.06
N LEU A 117 -12.63 6.72 -3.48
CA LEU A 117 -12.85 8.16 -3.66
C LEU A 117 -12.09 8.96 -2.60
N PRO A 118 -11.75 10.23 -2.87
CA PRO A 118 -11.16 11.10 -1.86
C PRO A 118 -12.05 11.15 -0.61
N GLY A 119 -11.41 11.12 0.56
CA GLY A 119 -12.10 11.09 1.83
C GLY A 119 -12.51 9.70 2.31
N ALA A 120 -12.37 8.67 1.46
CA ALA A 120 -12.63 7.29 1.89
C ALA A 120 -11.63 6.87 2.94
N GLN A 121 -12.06 5.98 3.84
CA GLN A 121 -11.18 5.41 4.85
C GLN A 121 -10.73 4.02 4.42
N VAL A 122 -9.46 3.74 4.64
CA VAL A 122 -8.85 2.44 4.35
C VAL A 122 -8.06 1.96 5.56
N ARG A 123 -7.83 0.66 5.64
CA ARG A 123 -6.96 0.04 6.65
C ARG A 123 -5.88 -0.74 5.94
N LEU A 124 -4.72 -0.85 6.59
CA LEU A 124 -3.59 -1.60 6.07
C LEU A 124 -3.42 -2.90 6.84
N ARG A 125 -3.03 -3.96 6.14
CA ARG A 125 -2.76 -5.26 6.74
C ARG A 125 -1.33 -5.68 6.38
N PRO A 126 -0.47 -6.01 7.36
CA PRO A 126 0.88 -6.44 7.06
C PRO A 126 0.88 -7.85 6.47
N VAL A 127 1.66 -8.05 5.41
CA VAL A 127 1.91 -9.37 4.86
C VAL A 127 3.40 -9.53 4.60
N VAL A 128 3.91 -10.75 4.75
CA VAL A 128 5.29 -11.03 4.39
C VAL A 128 5.38 -11.32 2.90
N GLN A 129 6.52 -11.05 2.31
CA GLN A 129 6.71 -11.13 0.87
C GLN A 129 6.37 -12.52 0.30
N GLU A 130 6.72 -13.57 1.00
CA GLU A 130 6.44 -14.95 0.56
C GLU A 130 4.96 -15.22 0.44
N VAL A 131 4.16 -14.75 1.40
CA VAL A 131 2.71 -14.92 1.38
C VAL A 131 2.10 -14.11 0.24
N ALA A 132 2.53 -12.85 0.07
CA ALA A 132 2.03 -12.01 -0.99
C ALA A 132 2.33 -12.59 -2.37
N HIS A 133 3.54 -13.13 -2.56
CA HIS A 133 3.93 -13.77 -3.82
C HIS A 133 3.07 -14.99 -4.10
N ARG A 134 2.84 -15.84 -3.11
CA ARG A 134 2.01 -17.03 -3.25
C ARG A 134 0.59 -16.67 -3.63
N GLU A 135 0.00 -15.71 -2.95
CA GLU A 135 -1.36 -15.25 -3.25
C GLU A 135 -1.45 -14.68 -4.65
N HIS A 136 -0.45 -13.94 -5.09
CA HIS A 136 -0.40 -13.39 -6.45
C HIS A 136 -0.33 -14.49 -7.51
N VAL A 137 0.51 -15.50 -7.29
CA VAL A 137 0.61 -16.64 -8.21
C VAL A 137 -0.72 -17.40 -8.29
N GLU A 138 -1.36 -17.65 -7.14
CA GLU A 138 -2.68 -18.30 -7.11
C GLU A 138 -3.72 -17.47 -7.85
N TYR A 139 -3.72 -16.17 -7.66
CA TYR A 139 -4.62 -15.27 -8.38
C TYR A 139 -4.42 -15.38 -9.89
N LEU A 140 -3.17 -15.32 -10.36
CA LEU A 140 -2.86 -15.44 -11.79
C LEU A 140 -3.29 -16.78 -12.36
N GLN A 141 -3.12 -17.87 -11.62
CA GLN A 141 -3.55 -19.20 -12.04
C GLN A 141 -5.06 -19.30 -12.20
N ARG A 142 -5.82 -18.69 -11.26
CA ARG A 142 -7.28 -18.71 -11.32
C ARG A 142 -7.85 -17.92 -12.48
N PHE A 143 -7.20 -16.83 -12.87
CA PHE A 143 -7.67 -15.93 -13.91
C PHE A 143 -6.89 -16.04 -15.20
N SER A 144 -6.00 -17.03 -15.31
CA SER A 144 -5.26 -17.28 -16.53
C SER A 144 -6.19 -17.76 -17.63
N ILE A 145 -6.13 -17.10 -18.78
CA ILE A 145 -6.91 -17.47 -19.97
C ILE A 145 -5.95 -18.16 -20.94
N ARG A 146 -6.33 -19.32 -21.37
CA ARG A 146 -5.54 -20.08 -22.33
C ARG A 146 -6.29 -20.24 -23.63
#